data_5f35d19aeab849310c53b527fc617efe
#
_entry.id   5f35d19aeab849310c53b527fc617efe
#
_cell.length_a   1.000
_cell.length_b   1.000
_cell.length_c   1.000
_cell.angle_alpha   90.00
_cell.angle_beta   90.00
_cell.angle_gamma   90.00
#
_symmetry.space_group_name_H-M   'P 1'
#
loop_
_entity.id
_entity.type
_entity.pdbx_description
1 polymer ?
#
loop_
_entity_poly.entity_id
_entity_poly.type
_entity_poly.pdbx_seq_one_letter_code
_entity_poly.pdbx_strand_id
1 'polypeptide(L)'
;MTGPAWTGRALRLPARPDPEHAAELAQRAAAGARNVDGIELDYTPASLALVDDILERFREPGSDALAETIFVFGCYIGEVMVRNAGYEWVDTPTELARHLGPLTVYRACTATHASPIWKAFKRVDNGQVDNIAYFYQIFTDTERGD
;
A
#
# COMPACT_ATOMS: atom_id res chain seq x y z
N MET A 1 -14.22 -17.33 -2.33
CA MET A 1 -15.23 -16.26 -2.35
C MET A 1 -14.65 -15.02 -1.68
N THR A 2 -14.88 -13.85 -2.27
CA THR A 2 -14.39 -12.60 -1.69
C THR A 2 -15.37 -12.07 -0.65
N GLY A 3 -14.88 -11.73 0.54
CA GLY A 3 -15.69 -11.14 1.59
C GLY A 3 -16.04 -9.69 1.32
N PRO A 4 -16.78 -9.04 2.26
CA PRO A 4 -17.28 -7.67 2.05
C PRO A 4 -16.16 -6.66 1.86
N ALA A 5 -16.36 -5.71 0.93
CA ALA A 5 -15.44 -4.59 0.73
C ALA A 5 -15.56 -3.58 1.87
N TRP A 6 -14.48 -2.85 2.13
CA TRP A 6 -14.44 -1.83 3.16
C TRP A 6 -15.52 -0.76 2.90
N THR A 7 -16.29 -0.50 3.93
CA THR A 7 -17.43 0.42 3.86
C THR A 7 -17.05 1.88 4.10
N GLY A 8 -15.77 2.15 4.36
CA GLY A 8 -15.33 3.48 4.76
C GLY A 8 -15.46 3.72 6.25
N ARG A 9 -15.66 2.66 7.04
CA ARG A 9 -15.72 2.81 8.49
C ARG A 9 -14.42 3.40 9.03
N ALA A 10 -14.51 4.03 10.20
CA ALA A 10 -13.33 4.59 10.84
C ALA A 10 -12.32 3.49 11.16
N LEU A 11 -11.04 3.79 10.95
CA LEU A 11 -9.95 2.85 11.20
C LEU A 11 -9.29 3.14 12.54
N ARG A 12 -8.95 2.07 13.26
CA ARG A 12 -8.18 2.15 14.50
C ARG A 12 -6.74 1.77 14.19
N LEU A 13 -5.93 2.77 13.86
CA LEU A 13 -4.55 2.55 13.48
C LEU A 13 -3.62 2.77 14.67
N PRO A 14 -2.45 2.08 14.72
CA PRO A 14 -1.50 2.23 15.83
C PRO A 14 -0.76 3.56 15.83
N ALA A 15 -0.86 4.35 14.75
CA ALA A 15 -0.28 5.67 14.64
C ALA A 15 -1.12 6.49 13.67
N ARG A 16 -0.90 7.80 13.64
CA ARG A 16 -1.62 8.67 12.70
C ARG A 16 -1.26 8.33 11.27
N PRO A 17 -2.25 8.30 10.36
CA PRO A 17 -1.97 8.06 8.93
C PRO A 17 -1.49 9.32 8.24
N ASP A 18 -0.26 9.74 8.54
CA ASP A 18 0.34 10.94 8.01
C ASP A 18 1.79 10.64 7.57
N PRO A 19 2.44 11.57 6.83
CA PRO A 19 3.79 11.31 6.33
C PRO A 19 4.80 11.01 7.42
N GLU A 20 4.64 11.61 8.59
CA GLU A 20 5.59 11.43 9.69
C GLU A 20 5.56 10.01 10.27
N HIS A 21 4.40 9.34 10.20
CA HIS A 21 4.20 8.02 10.82
C HIS A 21 4.11 6.89 9.81
N ALA A 22 4.20 7.19 8.50
CA ALA A 22 4.01 6.18 7.47
C ALA A 22 5.01 5.03 7.58
N ALA A 23 6.28 5.33 7.86
CA ALA A 23 7.30 4.29 8.01
C ALA A 23 7.01 3.38 9.21
N GLU A 24 6.52 3.96 10.30
CA GLU A 24 6.14 3.19 11.48
C GLU A 24 4.98 2.25 11.18
N LEU A 25 3.98 2.75 10.44
CA LEU A 25 2.85 1.92 10.03
C LEU A 25 3.31 0.79 9.11
N ALA A 26 4.25 1.07 8.21
CA ALA A 26 4.82 0.04 7.34
C ALA A 26 5.52 -1.07 8.15
N GLN A 27 6.19 -0.71 9.24
CA GLN A 27 6.82 -1.70 10.11
C GLN A 27 5.82 -2.64 10.75
N ARG A 28 4.60 -2.16 11.01
CA ARG A 28 3.55 -3.02 11.55
C ARG A 28 3.18 -4.12 10.56
N ALA A 29 3.16 -3.79 9.26
CA ALA A 29 2.91 -4.81 8.23
C ALA A 29 4.04 -5.83 8.20
N ALA A 30 5.29 -5.38 8.21
CA ALA A 30 6.44 -6.28 8.18
C ALA A 30 6.47 -7.18 9.41
N ALA A 31 6.18 -6.63 10.60
CA ALA A 31 6.13 -7.41 11.82
C ALA A 31 5.01 -8.45 11.77
N GLY A 32 3.85 -8.07 11.26
CA GLY A 32 2.73 -8.98 11.12
C GLY A 32 3.03 -10.14 10.18
N ALA A 33 3.68 -9.86 9.06
CA ALA A 33 4.07 -10.89 8.10
C ALA A 33 5.03 -11.90 8.75
N ARG A 34 6.00 -11.41 9.52
CA ARG A 34 6.96 -12.27 10.21
C ARG A 34 6.27 -13.11 11.28
N ASN A 35 5.46 -12.45 12.12
CA ASN A 35 4.89 -13.12 13.29
C ASN A 35 3.77 -14.10 12.95
N VAL A 36 2.98 -13.79 11.93
CA VAL A 36 1.83 -14.62 11.56
C VAL A 36 2.19 -15.64 10.48
N ASP A 37 2.94 -15.20 9.47
CA ASP A 37 3.20 -16.00 8.28
C ASP A 37 4.64 -16.50 8.16
N GLY A 38 5.53 -16.06 9.03
CA GLY A 38 6.94 -16.39 8.93
C GLY A 38 7.62 -15.82 7.70
N ILE A 39 7.07 -14.75 7.13
CA ILE A 39 7.59 -14.13 5.91
C ILE A 39 8.42 -12.90 6.27
N GLU A 40 9.66 -12.85 5.80
CA GLU A 40 10.53 -11.69 5.98
C GLU A 40 10.32 -10.72 4.82
N LEU A 41 9.83 -9.53 5.14
CA LEU A 41 9.68 -8.44 4.17
C LEU A 41 10.84 -7.47 4.37
N ASP A 42 11.68 -7.33 3.35
CA ASP A 42 12.95 -6.61 3.46
C ASP A 42 12.97 -5.27 2.75
N TYR A 43 11.81 -4.75 2.38
CA TYR A 43 11.64 -3.45 1.71
C TYR A 43 12.29 -3.38 0.32
N THR A 44 12.60 -4.52 -0.29
CA THR A 44 13.04 -4.55 -1.69
C THR A 44 11.85 -4.58 -2.63
N PRO A 45 12.01 -4.13 -3.88
CA PRO A 45 10.93 -4.30 -4.85
C PRO A 45 10.49 -5.76 -5.01
N ALA A 46 11.42 -6.69 -4.93
CA ALA A 46 11.10 -8.13 -5.03
C ALA A 46 10.15 -8.60 -3.93
N SER A 47 10.19 -7.96 -2.75
CA SER A 47 9.32 -8.35 -1.65
C SER A 47 7.84 -8.09 -1.94
N LEU A 48 7.54 -7.27 -2.93
CA LEU A 48 6.15 -6.96 -3.27
C LEU A 48 5.40 -8.17 -3.84
N ALA A 49 6.12 -9.15 -4.40
CA ALA A 49 5.48 -10.41 -4.80
C ALA A 49 4.95 -11.16 -3.57
N LEU A 50 5.67 -11.07 -2.45
CA LEU A 50 5.21 -11.67 -1.19
C LEU A 50 3.99 -10.93 -0.65
N VAL A 51 3.98 -9.61 -0.79
CA VAL A 51 2.83 -8.80 -0.39
C VAL A 51 1.59 -9.17 -1.22
N ASP A 52 1.76 -9.39 -2.53
CA ASP A 52 0.67 -9.85 -3.38
C ASP A 52 0.06 -11.14 -2.85
N ASP A 53 0.88 -12.09 -2.45
CA ASP A 53 0.40 -13.37 -1.92
C ASP A 53 -0.32 -13.19 -0.59
N ILE A 54 0.17 -12.30 0.26
CA ILE A 54 -0.46 -12.02 1.54
C ILE A 54 -1.84 -11.38 1.32
N LEU A 55 -1.90 -10.38 0.45
CA LEU A 55 -3.16 -9.68 0.17
C LEU A 55 -4.18 -10.60 -0.50
N GLU A 56 -3.72 -11.58 -1.29
CA GLU A 56 -4.61 -12.55 -1.90
C GLU A 56 -5.38 -13.33 -0.82
N ARG A 57 -4.70 -13.69 0.26
CA ARG A 57 -5.34 -14.44 1.35
C ARG A 57 -6.36 -13.61 2.13
N PHE A 58 -6.24 -12.28 2.06
CA PHE A 58 -7.18 -11.39 2.74
C PHE A 58 -8.52 -11.27 2.01
N ARG A 59 -8.61 -11.78 0.78
CA ARG A 59 -9.83 -11.67 -0.01
C ARG A 59 -11.01 -12.43 0.59
N GLU A 60 -10.74 -13.58 1.21
CA GLU A 60 -11.82 -14.37 1.80
C GLU A 60 -12.50 -13.65 2.96
N PRO A 61 -11.77 -13.17 3.99
CA PRO A 61 -12.43 -12.37 5.02
C PRO A 61 -12.92 -11.01 4.49
N GLY A 62 -12.27 -10.46 3.48
CA GLY A 62 -12.69 -9.22 2.84
C GLY A 62 -12.05 -7.98 3.44
N SER A 63 -12.03 -6.89 2.66
CA SER A 63 -11.31 -5.69 3.06
C SER A 63 -11.99 -4.94 4.20
N ASP A 64 -13.29 -5.11 4.41
CA ASP A 64 -13.93 -4.45 5.56
C ASP A 64 -13.42 -5.02 6.88
N ALA A 65 -13.32 -6.36 6.97
CA ALA A 65 -12.85 -7.00 8.19
C ALA A 65 -11.40 -6.70 8.50
N LEU A 66 -10.57 -6.57 7.46
CA LEU A 66 -9.12 -6.42 7.60
C LEU A 66 -8.62 -5.02 7.21
N ALA A 67 -9.50 -4.02 7.27
CA ALA A 67 -9.16 -2.69 6.75
C ALA A 67 -7.90 -2.11 7.38
N GLU A 68 -7.73 -2.22 8.70
CA GLU A 68 -6.52 -1.71 9.36
C GLU A 68 -5.26 -2.44 8.89
N THR A 69 -5.34 -3.75 8.76
CA THR A 69 -4.22 -4.56 8.30
C THR A 69 -3.85 -4.20 6.87
N ILE A 70 -4.86 -4.07 6.01
CA ILE A 70 -4.62 -3.70 4.60
C ILE A 70 -4.00 -2.32 4.52
N PHE A 71 -4.44 -1.38 5.37
CA PHE A 71 -3.89 -0.04 5.40
C PHE A 71 -2.37 -0.06 5.67
N VAL A 72 -1.93 -0.83 6.68
CA VAL A 72 -0.50 -0.86 6.99
C VAL A 72 0.30 -1.59 5.90
N PHE A 73 -0.29 -2.57 5.21
CA PHE A 73 0.37 -3.16 4.03
C PHE A 73 0.48 -2.13 2.89
N GLY A 74 -0.51 -1.26 2.74
CA GLY A 74 -0.40 -0.14 1.80
C GLY A 74 0.75 0.79 2.15
N CYS A 75 0.94 1.05 3.44
CA CYS A 75 2.09 1.83 3.89
C CYS A 75 3.40 1.10 3.59
N TYR A 76 3.43 -0.22 3.72
CA TYR A 76 4.61 -1.00 3.35
C TYR A 76 4.94 -0.82 1.86
N ILE A 77 3.94 -0.93 1.00
CA ILE A 77 4.13 -0.74 -0.44
C ILE A 77 4.72 0.65 -0.72
N GLY A 78 4.14 1.67 -0.09
CA GLY A 78 4.63 3.04 -0.23
C GLY A 78 6.07 3.21 0.26
N GLU A 79 6.43 2.55 1.37
CA GLU A 79 7.79 2.59 1.88
C GLU A 79 8.80 1.98 0.89
N VAL A 80 8.42 0.89 0.22
CA VAL A 80 9.26 0.32 -0.83
C VAL A 80 9.50 1.36 -1.93
N MET A 81 8.48 2.10 -2.32
CA MET A 81 8.59 3.15 -3.32
C MET A 81 9.48 4.30 -2.84
N VAL A 82 9.35 4.69 -1.57
CA VAL A 82 10.15 5.74 -0.98
C VAL A 82 11.63 5.35 -0.94
N ARG A 83 11.92 4.12 -0.52
CA ARG A 83 13.29 3.66 -0.33
C ARG A 83 14.01 3.35 -1.64
N ASN A 84 13.27 3.01 -2.70
CA ASN A 84 13.88 2.46 -3.91
C ASN A 84 13.63 3.28 -5.16
N ALA A 85 12.65 4.20 -5.18
CA ALA A 85 12.20 4.81 -6.42
C ALA A 85 12.05 6.33 -6.37
N GLY A 86 12.56 6.97 -5.34
CA GLY A 86 12.58 8.44 -5.29
C GLY A 86 11.26 9.08 -4.91
N TYR A 87 10.32 8.32 -4.36
CA TYR A 87 9.07 8.85 -3.84
C TYR A 87 9.25 9.36 -2.42
N GLU A 88 8.32 10.21 -1.98
CA GLU A 88 8.24 10.64 -0.59
C GLU A 88 6.78 10.65 -0.15
N TRP A 89 6.56 10.40 1.13
CA TRP A 89 5.22 10.48 1.68
C TRP A 89 4.78 11.94 1.76
N VAL A 90 3.54 12.20 1.37
CA VAL A 90 2.98 13.55 1.41
C VAL A 90 1.52 13.48 1.85
N ASP A 91 1.04 14.60 2.43
CA ASP A 91 -0.40 14.78 2.56
C ASP A 91 -0.94 14.99 1.15
N THR A 92 -2.01 14.27 0.82
CA THR A 92 -2.56 14.35 -0.52
C THR A 92 -3.15 15.74 -0.77
N PRO A 93 -2.84 16.39 -1.91
CA PRO A 93 -3.51 17.65 -2.25
C PRO A 93 -5.02 17.51 -2.19
N THR A 94 -5.69 18.55 -1.72
CA THR A 94 -7.14 18.52 -1.46
C THR A 94 -7.94 18.04 -2.66
N GLU A 95 -7.57 18.47 -3.87
CA GLU A 95 -8.28 18.10 -5.09
C GLU A 95 -8.14 16.62 -5.46
N LEU A 96 -7.11 15.96 -4.94
CA LEU A 96 -6.87 14.53 -5.20
C LEU A 96 -7.32 13.65 -4.04
N ALA A 97 -7.50 14.22 -2.85
CA ALA A 97 -7.74 13.42 -1.64
C ALA A 97 -9.05 12.62 -1.72
N ARG A 98 -10.04 13.14 -2.44
CA ARG A 98 -11.32 12.46 -2.63
C ARG A 98 -11.14 11.09 -3.29
N HIS A 99 -10.20 11.00 -4.24
CA HIS A 99 -9.99 9.79 -5.02
C HIS A 99 -8.87 8.91 -4.47
N LEU A 100 -7.85 9.53 -3.87
CA LEU A 100 -6.62 8.84 -3.49
C LEU A 100 -6.46 8.65 -1.98
N GLY A 101 -7.33 9.28 -1.18
CA GLY A 101 -7.20 9.26 0.27
C GLY A 101 -6.24 10.34 0.75
N PRO A 102 -6.10 10.50 2.08
CA PRO A 102 -5.35 11.62 2.66
C PRO A 102 -3.83 11.47 2.65
N LEU A 103 -3.32 10.25 2.44
CA LEU A 103 -1.88 9.97 2.51
C LEU A 103 -1.44 9.25 1.26
N THR A 104 -0.53 9.86 0.51
CA THR A 104 -0.03 9.31 -0.75
C THR A 104 1.49 9.46 -0.83
N VAL A 105 2.08 8.94 -1.89
CA VAL A 105 3.50 9.17 -2.18
C VAL A 105 3.61 10.02 -3.44
N TYR A 106 4.65 10.85 -3.49
CA TYR A 106 4.89 11.78 -4.59
C TYR A 106 6.34 11.68 -5.04
N ARG A 107 6.55 11.68 -6.36
CA ARG A 107 7.90 11.73 -6.94
C ARG A 107 8.03 13.02 -7.74
N ALA A 108 8.94 13.90 -7.27
CA ALA A 108 9.07 15.25 -7.84
C ALA A 108 9.60 15.22 -9.26
N CYS A 109 10.57 14.35 -9.55
CA CYS A 109 11.21 14.34 -10.88
C CYS A 109 10.25 13.99 -12.01
N THR A 110 9.14 13.32 -11.71
CA THR A 110 8.13 12.97 -12.71
C THR A 110 6.78 13.61 -12.41
N ALA A 111 6.69 14.39 -11.32
CA ALA A 111 5.45 15.02 -10.86
C ALA A 111 4.33 14.00 -10.74
N THR A 112 4.62 12.86 -10.14
CA THR A 112 3.69 11.73 -10.08
C THR A 112 3.22 11.47 -8.65
N HIS A 113 1.90 11.46 -8.42
CA HIS A 113 1.31 10.96 -7.20
C HIS A 113 0.86 9.52 -7.39
N ALA A 114 1.04 8.70 -6.37
CA ALA A 114 0.53 7.33 -6.37
C ALA A 114 -0.08 7.04 -5.01
N SER A 115 -1.10 6.19 -4.99
CA SER A 115 -1.78 5.80 -3.76
C SER A 115 -1.58 4.31 -3.50
N PRO A 116 -0.46 3.92 -2.89
CA PRO A 116 -0.23 2.51 -2.58
C PRO A 116 -1.22 1.95 -1.56
N ILE A 117 -1.73 2.79 -0.68
CA ILE A 117 -2.75 2.36 0.30
C ILE A 117 -4.04 2.00 -0.42
N TRP A 118 -4.53 2.88 -1.30
CA TRP A 118 -5.72 2.60 -2.08
C TRP A 118 -5.52 1.35 -2.94
N LYS A 119 -4.32 1.20 -3.51
CA LYS A 119 -3.98 0.03 -4.33
C LYS A 119 -4.06 -1.26 -3.53
N ALA A 120 -3.62 -1.24 -2.27
CA ALA A 120 -3.71 -2.43 -1.41
C ALA A 120 -5.17 -2.86 -1.22
N PHE A 121 -6.07 -1.91 -0.98
CA PHE A 121 -7.50 -2.20 -0.87
C PHE A 121 -8.05 -2.77 -2.18
N LYS A 122 -7.68 -2.18 -3.33
CA LYS A 122 -8.12 -2.67 -4.63
C LYS A 122 -7.61 -4.08 -4.90
N ARG A 123 -6.38 -4.37 -4.48
CA ARG A 123 -5.81 -5.71 -4.65
C ARG A 123 -6.64 -6.76 -3.91
N VAL A 124 -7.06 -6.45 -2.70
CA VAL A 124 -7.89 -7.36 -1.93
C VAL A 124 -9.29 -7.48 -2.56
N ASP A 125 -9.88 -6.35 -2.95
CA ASP A 125 -11.25 -6.36 -3.47
C ASP A 125 -11.34 -7.00 -4.85
N ASN A 126 -10.36 -6.76 -5.72
CA ASN A 126 -10.44 -7.11 -7.15
C ASN A 126 -9.53 -8.25 -7.58
N GLY A 127 -8.55 -8.63 -6.77
CA GLY A 127 -7.65 -9.74 -7.09
C GLY A 127 -6.49 -9.32 -7.97
N GLN A 128 -6.01 -10.26 -8.79
CA GLN A 128 -4.77 -10.11 -9.57
C GLN A 128 -4.81 -8.99 -10.61
N VAL A 129 -5.99 -8.54 -10.99
CA VAL A 129 -6.10 -7.42 -11.93
C VAL A 129 -5.47 -6.15 -11.33
N ASP A 130 -5.37 -6.08 -9.99
CA ASP A 130 -4.74 -4.98 -9.28
C ASP A 130 -3.42 -5.40 -8.63
N ASN A 131 -2.65 -6.24 -9.29
CA ASN A 131 -1.39 -6.79 -8.79
C ASN A 131 -0.42 -5.71 -8.33
N ILE A 132 0.17 -5.91 -7.16
CA ILE A 132 1.03 -4.92 -6.52
C ILE A 132 2.39 -4.80 -7.22
N ALA A 133 2.99 -5.93 -7.59
CA ALA A 133 4.28 -5.91 -8.28
C ALA A 133 4.17 -5.16 -9.62
N TYR A 134 3.07 -5.34 -10.34
CA TYR A 134 2.83 -4.62 -11.59
C TYR A 134 2.61 -3.12 -11.34
N PHE A 135 1.85 -2.77 -10.30
CA PHE A 135 1.66 -1.38 -9.89
C PHE A 135 3.00 -0.70 -9.64
N TYR A 136 3.89 -1.36 -8.89
CA TYR A 136 5.21 -0.82 -8.63
C TYR A 136 5.98 -0.59 -9.92
N GLN A 137 5.95 -1.58 -10.82
CA GLN A 137 6.64 -1.47 -12.09
C GLN A 137 6.17 -0.27 -12.90
N ILE A 138 4.86 -0.07 -12.99
CA ILE A 138 4.28 1.04 -13.75
C ILE A 138 4.69 2.39 -13.15
N PHE A 139 4.65 2.52 -11.84
CA PHE A 139 4.93 3.80 -11.18
C PHE A 139 6.42 4.09 -11.00
N THR A 140 7.29 3.13 -11.28
CA THR A 140 8.74 3.31 -11.11
C THR A 140 9.52 3.19 -12.42
N ASP A 141 8.84 2.89 -13.52
CA ASP A 141 9.46 2.76 -14.84
C ASP A 141 9.78 4.16 -15.37
N THR A 142 11.02 4.61 -15.17
CA THR A 142 11.45 5.94 -15.59
C THR A 142 11.77 6.02 -17.08
N GLU A 143 12.01 4.89 -17.73
CA GLU A 143 12.36 4.87 -19.15
C GLU A 143 11.16 5.21 -20.03
N ARG A 144 9.97 4.95 -19.56
CA ARG A 144 8.76 5.20 -20.33
C ARG A 144 8.37 6.66 -20.37
N GLY A 145 8.92 7.48 -19.48
CA GLY A 145 8.64 8.89 -19.43
C GLY A 145 9.37 9.71 -20.48
N ASP A 146 10.24 9.11 -21.24
CA ASP A 146 11.04 9.79 -22.24
C ASP A 146 10.28 10.10 -23.53
#